data_02fa7ae221083c582f14655b8bc1ae2f
#
_entry.id   02fa7ae221083c582f14655b8bc1ae2f
#
_cell.length_a   1.000
_cell.length_b   1.000
_cell.length_c   1.000
_cell.angle_alpha   90.00
_cell.angle_beta   90.00
_cell.angle_gamma   90.00
#
_symmetry.space_group_name_H-M   'P 1'
#
loop_
_entity.id
_entity.type
_entity.pdbx_description
1 polymer ?
#
loop_
_entity_poly.entity_id
_entity_poly.type
_entity_poly.pdbx_seq_one_letter_code
_entity_poly.pdbx_strand_id
1 'polypeptide(L)'
;MQTPPTMWWWNVLVVATIGTVHAASRDQWLGRSVYQVVTDRFARSDNSTTALCVAGLGEYCGGSFQGIINKLDYIQELGFDAVWISPVQSQESTRTADLSAYHGYWPNDLYSINSHFGTSDGLKALSTALHARDMYLMLDIVVGDMAWAGKASTIDYSTFNPFNDKKYFHDYKLLSADPANATCVLDCWMGDNTISLPDLRNEDEEVQQILGTWVSQLVSNYSIDGLRIDSVLNIAPDFFANFTKSAGVFTMGEGATKTAAGYCSLQPSISGLLNYPLYYLLSEGFNTTSGDLNKIVQSVDYIRTQCEDVLPLGTFTSNQDVPRFGSYTSDISLARNILTFSMLADGIPILYYGEEQHLSGGYNPVNREALWLTKYSMTSTSLPSLVQSLNRIRSYASGDGEKSTVTPKSGTDYLSYLSLPIYNSTNILATRKGFAGNQVVSVVSNLGAKPATKATTKITLGSDGTGFSSRQNVTEILSCKTFVTDSSGNLKVDLSSDGGPRVYYPTESLNRSTLICGDHATTSTTSSASPTTSTGAGVSLFSLSWEMGTLVIMAAFVTSYVSI
;
A
#
# COMPACT_ATOMS: atom_id res chain seq x y z
N MET A 1 14.08 62.53 -49.22
CA MET A 1 13.80 61.12 -49.45
C MET A 1 14.23 60.36 -48.18
N GLN A 2 13.25 60.01 -47.36
CA GLN A 2 13.50 59.27 -46.10
C GLN A 2 13.20 57.78 -46.37
N THR A 3 14.15 56.91 -46.06
CA THR A 3 14.02 55.46 -46.12
C THR A 3 13.30 54.95 -44.87
N PRO A 4 12.36 53.99 -44.95
CA PRO A 4 11.68 53.44 -43.78
C PRO A 4 12.54 52.40 -43.05
N PRO A 5 12.36 52.19 -41.72
CA PRO A 5 13.12 51.25 -40.95
C PRO A 5 12.67 49.81 -41.22
N THR A 6 13.63 48.93 -41.46
CA THR A 6 13.46 47.49 -41.58
C THR A 6 13.17 46.88 -40.21
N MET A 7 11.99 46.30 -40.05
CA MET A 7 11.51 45.57 -38.87
C MET A 7 12.06 44.12 -38.93
N TRP A 8 12.95 43.76 -38.02
CA TRP A 8 13.47 42.42 -37.87
C TRP A 8 12.46 41.59 -37.06
N TRP A 9 11.85 40.56 -37.67
CA TRP A 9 11.03 39.57 -37.00
C TRP A 9 11.95 38.48 -36.45
N TRP A 10 12.08 38.39 -35.13
CA TRP A 10 12.67 37.23 -34.46
C TRP A 10 11.66 36.11 -34.40
N ASN A 11 11.85 35.08 -35.22
CA ASN A 11 11.14 33.81 -35.06
C ASN A 11 11.71 33.08 -33.87
N VAL A 12 11.01 33.10 -32.73
CA VAL A 12 11.29 32.25 -31.58
C VAL A 12 10.80 30.83 -31.93
N LEU A 13 11.73 29.97 -32.28
CA LEU A 13 11.46 28.55 -32.48
C LEU A 13 11.25 27.94 -31.08
N VAL A 14 10.01 27.74 -30.66
CA VAL A 14 9.68 26.94 -29.48
C VAL A 14 9.89 25.48 -29.87
N VAL A 15 11.04 24.93 -29.55
CA VAL A 15 11.29 23.48 -29.63
C VAL A 15 10.53 22.86 -28.46
N ALA A 16 9.31 22.37 -28.73
CA ALA A 16 8.65 21.47 -27.81
C ALA A 16 9.46 20.16 -27.78
N THR A 17 10.25 19.96 -26.73
CA THR A 17 10.81 18.66 -26.43
C THR A 17 9.64 17.74 -26.06
N ILE A 18 9.20 16.93 -27.02
CA ILE A 18 8.36 15.78 -26.73
C ILE A 18 9.25 14.85 -25.90
N GLY A 19 9.14 14.94 -24.57
CA GLY A 19 9.72 13.98 -23.68
C GLY A 19 9.10 12.63 -24.03
N THR A 20 9.91 11.70 -24.49
CA THR A 20 9.49 10.29 -24.57
C THR A 20 9.18 9.85 -23.14
N VAL A 21 7.90 9.66 -22.83
CA VAL A 21 7.50 9.03 -21.57
C VAL A 21 8.08 7.61 -21.64
N HIS A 22 9.20 7.40 -20.95
CA HIS A 22 9.72 6.07 -20.74
C HIS A 22 8.89 5.44 -19.63
N ALA A 23 8.36 4.26 -19.89
CA ALA A 23 7.73 3.44 -18.86
C ALA A 23 8.66 3.31 -17.65
N ALA A 24 8.13 3.50 -16.45
CA ALA A 24 8.92 3.41 -15.23
C ALA A 24 9.53 2.01 -15.08
N SER A 25 10.85 1.96 -14.91
CA SER A 25 11.58 0.71 -14.78
C SER A 25 11.32 0.07 -13.41
N ARG A 26 11.62 -1.24 -13.30
CA ARG A 26 11.61 -1.96 -12.02
C ARG A 26 12.36 -1.18 -10.92
N ASP A 27 13.58 -0.71 -11.20
CA ASP A 27 14.42 -0.03 -10.22
C ASP A 27 13.82 1.31 -9.75
N GLN A 28 13.10 2.00 -10.62
CA GLN A 28 12.36 3.21 -10.26
C GLN A 28 11.19 2.89 -9.32
N TRP A 29 10.53 1.72 -9.49
CA TRP A 29 9.46 1.27 -8.60
C TRP A 29 9.97 0.86 -7.21
N LEU A 30 11.19 0.34 -7.08
CA LEU A 30 11.76 -0.01 -5.78
C LEU A 30 11.88 1.19 -4.83
N GLY A 31 12.08 2.40 -5.37
CA GLY A 31 12.12 3.64 -4.61
C GLY A 31 10.75 4.09 -4.09
N ARG A 32 9.67 3.73 -4.76
CA ARG A 32 8.32 4.24 -4.50
C ARG A 32 7.68 3.66 -3.24
N SER A 33 6.75 4.43 -2.69
CA SER A 33 5.77 4.02 -1.70
C SER A 33 4.37 4.16 -2.29
N VAL A 34 3.55 3.12 -2.20
CA VAL A 34 2.27 3.04 -2.90
C VAL A 34 1.11 3.29 -1.94
N TYR A 35 0.22 4.19 -2.30
CA TYR A 35 -1.07 4.39 -1.63
C TYR A 35 -2.18 3.72 -2.46
N GLN A 36 -2.75 2.64 -1.93
CA GLN A 36 -3.79 1.85 -2.62
C GLN A 36 -5.17 2.40 -2.30
N VAL A 37 -5.99 2.64 -3.33
CA VAL A 37 -7.37 3.14 -3.18
C VAL A 37 -8.38 2.28 -3.92
N VAL A 38 -9.55 2.09 -3.32
CA VAL A 38 -10.77 1.71 -4.05
C VAL A 38 -11.39 3.01 -4.56
N THR A 39 -11.41 3.20 -5.87
CA THR A 39 -11.80 4.48 -6.52
C THR A 39 -13.12 5.01 -6.00
N ASP A 40 -14.13 4.14 -5.86
CA ASP A 40 -15.47 4.50 -5.37
C ASP A 40 -15.48 4.98 -3.91
N ARG A 41 -14.45 4.66 -3.11
CA ARG A 41 -14.44 4.84 -1.66
C ARG A 41 -13.46 5.88 -1.15
N PHE A 42 -12.60 6.39 -2.02
CA PHE A 42 -11.54 7.31 -1.59
C PHE A 42 -12.03 8.75 -1.50
N ALA A 43 -12.51 9.34 -2.60
CA ALA A 43 -12.92 10.74 -2.64
C ALA A 43 -13.97 11.03 -3.71
N ARG A 44 -14.89 11.93 -3.41
CA ARG A 44 -15.96 12.38 -4.29
C ARG A 44 -15.55 13.63 -5.06
N SER A 45 -16.07 13.80 -6.28
CA SER A 45 -15.81 14.99 -7.12
C SER A 45 -16.37 16.29 -6.51
N ASP A 46 -17.45 16.19 -5.72
CA ASP A 46 -18.09 17.31 -5.02
C ASP A 46 -17.37 17.72 -3.72
N ASN A 47 -16.25 17.07 -3.38
CA ASN A 47 -15.50 17.27 -2.13
C ASN A 47 -16.31 17.03 -0.84
N SER A 48 -17.47 16.39 -0.91
CA SER A 48 -18.27 16.08 0.26
C SER A 48 -17.49 15.20 1.23
N THR A 49 -17.49 15.59 2.52
CA THR A 49 -16.94 14.79 3.63
C THR A 49 -18.05 14.21 4.54
N THR A 50 -19.31 14.34 4.11
CA THR A 50 -20.48 13.92 4.88
C THR A 50 -21.46 13.06 4.07
N ALA A 51 -21.22 12.88 2.77
CA ALA A 51 -22.04 12.03 1.92
C ALA A 51 -22.06 10.61 2.47
N LEU A 52 -23.27 10.09 2.71
CA LEU A 52 -23.45 8.77 3.30
C LEU A 52 -22.91 7.68 2.36
N CYS A 53 -22.14 6.77 2.92
CA CYS A 53 -21.69 5.54 2.28
C CYS A 53 -21.66 4.44 3.33
N VAL A 54 -22.54 3.48 3.20
CA VAL A 54 -22.60 2.31 4.11
C VAL A 54 -21.90 1.15 3.41
N ALA A 55 -20.67 0.86 3.81
CA ALA A 55 -19.82 -0.14 3.17
C ALA A 55 -20.53 -1.51 3.02
N GLY A 56 -21.25 -1.96 4.07
CA GLY A 56 -21.96 -3.23 4.08
C GLY A 56 -23.12 -3.36 3.07
N LEU A 57 -23.58 -2.25 2.47
CA LEU A 57 -24.60 -2.30 1.40
C LEU A 57 -24.00 -2.59 0.03
N GLY A 58 -22.66 -2.50 -0.13
CA GLY A 58 -21.98 -2.80 -1.38
C GLY A 58 -22.49 -2.04 -2.60
N GLU A 59 -22.92 -0.79 -2.42
CA GLU A 59 -23.40 0.09 -3.48
C GLU A 59 -22.31 1.07 -3.91
N TYR A 60 -22.46 1.64 -5.11
CA TYR A 60 -21.66 2.78 -5.52
C TYR A 60 -21.90 3.96 -4.56
N CYS A 61 -20.83 4.56 -4.07
CA CYS A 61 -20.87 5.70 -3.14
C CYS A 61 -20.45 7.02 -3.79
N GLY A 62 -19.94 6.98 -5.01
CA GLY A 62 -19.64 8.15 -5.84
C GLY A 62 -18.22 8.69 -5.72
N GLY A 63 -17.27 7.89 -5.26
CA GLY A 63 -15.84 8.18 -5.45
C GLY A 63 -15.48 8.16 -6.94
N SER A 64 -14.51 8.98 -7.36
CA SER A 64 -14.23 9.20 -8.78
C SER A 64 -12.78 9.63 -9.03
N PHE A 65 -12.34 9.59 -10.30
CA PHE A 65 -11.02 10.09 -10.71
C PHE A 65 -10.83 11.56 -10.32
N GLN A 66 -11.86 12.39 -10.53
CA GLN A 66 -11.80 13.79 -10.11
C GLN A 66 -11.70 13.93 -8.58
N GLY A 67 -12.37 13.06 -7.82
CA GLY A 67 -12.25 13.01 -6.37
C GLY A 67 -10.81 12.70 -5.94
N ILE A 68 -10.16 11.72 -6.59
CA ILE A 68 -8.75 11.40 -6.33
C ILE A 68 -7.86 12.61 -6.62
N ILE A 69 -8.05 13.27 -7.78
CA ILE A 69 -7.31 14.49 -8.14
C ILE A 69 -7.43 15.55 -7.06
N ASN A 70 -8.65 15.77 -6.55
CA ASN A 70 -8.94 16.77 -5.51
C ASN A 70 -8.26 16.47 -4.16
N LYS A 71 -7.76 15.24 -3.95
CA LYS A 71 -7.16 14.78 -2.70
C LYS A 71 -5.72 14.27 -2.85
N LEU A 72 -5.06 14.54 -3.98
CA LEU A 72 -3.65 14.19 -4.17
C LEU A 72 -2.73 14.85 -3.14
N ASP A 73 -3.06 16.07 -2.71
CA ASP A 73 -2.27 16.75 -1.67
C ASP A 73 -2.26 15.98 -0.34
N TYR A 74 -3.38 15.34 0.02
CA TYR A 74 -3.44 14.46 1.20
C TYR A 74 -2.50 13.25 1.07
N ILE A 75 -2.50 12.59 -0.09
CA ILE A 75 -1.63 11.43 -0.35
C ILE A 75 -0.16 11.87 -0.34
N GLN A 76 0.14 13.00 -0.98
CA GLN A 76 1.50 13.55 -1.03
C GLN A 76 1.98 14.02 0.35
N GLU A 77 1.10 14.61 1.19
CA GLU A 77 1.43 14.98 2.56
C GLU A 77 1.80 13.78 3.43
N LEU A 78 1.15 12.62 3.22
CA LEU A 78 1.52 11.34 3.84
C LEU A 78 2.88 10.81 3.35
N GLY A 79 3.44 11.40 2.28
CA GLY A 79 4.75 11.05 1.73
C GLY A 79 4.72 9.92 0.71
N PHE A 80 3.56 9.57 0.16
CA PHE A 80 3.45 8.60 -0.94
C PHE A 80 3.73 9.26 -2.28
N ASP A 81 4.33 8.51 -3.17
CA ASP A 81 4.76 8.92 -4.50
C ASP A 81 4.28 7.96 -5.61
N ALA A 82 3.40 7.03 -5.28
CA ALA A 82 2.63 6.25 -6.23
C ALA A 82 1.21 6.02 -5.72
N VAL A 83 0.24 5.97 -6.62
CA VAL A 83 -1.17 5.66 -6.32
C VAL A 83 -1.59 4.44 -7.11
N TRP A 84 -2.10 3.41 -6.43
CA TRP A 84 -2.75 2.26 -7.03
C TRP A 84 -4.27 2.45 -6.95
N ILE A 85 -4.95 2.49 -8.10
CA ILE A 85 -6.41 2.59 -8.19
C ILE A 85 -7.03 1.26 -8.60
N SER A 86 -8.26 0.99 -8.11
CA SER A 86 -9.06 -0.18 -8.50
C SER A 86 -9.36 -0.20 -10.01
N PRO A 87 -9.75 -1.37 -10.61
CA PRO A 87 -9.98 -1.49 -12.04
C PRO A 87 -10.98 -0.47 -12.58
N VAL A 88 -10.71 0.04 -13.78
CA VAL A 88 -11.43 1.20 -14.37
C VAL A 88 -12.35 0.84 -15.54
N GLN A 89 -12.31 -0.40 -16.00
CA GLN A 89 -13.10 -0.88 -17.13
C GLN A 89 -14.60 -0.83 -16.83
N SER A 90 -15.43 -0.85 -17.86
CA SER A 90 -16.89 -1.00 -17.73
C SER A 90 -17.22 -2.29 -16.99
N GLN A 91 -18.19 -2.22 -16.10
CA GLN A 91 -18.56 -3.26 -15.19
C GLN A 91 -19.96 -3.78 -15.46
N GLU A 92 -20.23 -5.01 -15.02
CA GLU A 92 -21.61 -5.50 -14.92
C GLU A 92 -22.48 -4.48 -14.15
N SER A 93 -23.55 -4.04 -14.81
CA SER A 93 -24.40 -2.95 -14.29
C SER A 93 -25.50 -3.42 -13.35
N THR A 94 -25.83 -4.71 -13.41
CA THR A 94 -26.93 -5.28 -12.65
C THR A 94 -26.54 -5.46 -11.19
N ARG A 95 -27.30 -4.85 -10.30
CA ARG A 95 -27.18 -5.14 -8.88
C ARG A 95 -27.76 -6.53 -8.59
N THR A 96 -27.00 -7.36 -7.91
CA THR A 96 -27.37 -8.73 -7.56
C THR A 96 -27.42 -8.92 -6.03
N ALA A 97 -27.59 -10.16 -5.57
CA ALA A 97 -27.42 -10.50 -4.16
C ALA A 97 -25.96 -10.31 -3.69
N ASP A 98 -24.99 -10.40 -4.61
CA ASP A 98 -23.57 -10.12 -4.36
C ASP A 98 -23.24 -8.64 -4.51
N LEU A 99 -24.25 -7.77 -4.53
CA LEU A 99 -24.18 -6.32 -4.49
C LEU A 99 -23.90 -5.70 -5.87
N SER A 100 -23.27 -4.52 -5.92
CA SER A 100 -22.92 -3.78 -7.14
C SER A 100 -21.42 -3.86 -7.43
N ALA A 101 -21.01 -3.69 -8.68
CA ALA A 101 -19.62 -3.77 -9.12
C ALA A 101 -18.76 -2.52 -8.80
N TYR A 102 -19.03 -1.84 -7.68
CA TYR A 102 -18.32 -0.61 -7.28
C TYR A 102 -16.81 -0.79 -7.10
N HIS A 103 -16.37 -2.02 -6.90
CA HIS A 103 -14.98 -2.40 -6.68
C HIS A 103 -14.16 -2.50 -7.98
N GLY A 104 -14.80 -2.72 -9.13
CA GLY A 104 -14.12 -2.79 -10.43
C GLY A 104 -13.72 -4.20 -10.91
N TYR A 105 -14.08 -5.27 -10.17
CA TYR A 105 -13.64 -6.65 -10.47
C TYR A 105 -14.68 -7.47 -11.23
N TRP A 106 -15.72 -6.84 -11.82
CA TRP A 106 -16.71 -7.50 -12.66
C TRP A 106 -16.75 -6.88 -14.06
N PRO A 107 -15.65 -6.97 -14.84
CA PRO A 107 -15.58 -6.34 -16.15
C PRO A 107 -16.51 -7.02 -17.15
N ASN A 108 -17.17 -6.22 -18.01
CA ASN A 108 -17.93 -6.69 -19.16
C ASN A 108 -17.50 -6.05 -20.48
N ASP A 109 -16.77 -4.93 -20.43
CA ASP A 109 -16.15 -4.29 -21.59
C ASP A 109 -14.79 -3.71 -21.21
N LEU A 110 -13.73 -4.29 -21.75
CA LEU A 110 -12.34 -3.90 -21.45
C LEU A 110 -11.94 -2.56 -22.07
N TYR A 111 -12.63 -2.12 -23.13
CA TYR A 111 -12.28 -0.88 -23.86
C TYR A 111 -13.03 0.36 -23.37
N SER A 112 -14.09 0.19 -22.60
CA SER A 112 -14.87 1.28 -22.03
C SER A 112 -14.47 1.57 -20.59
N ILE A 113 -14.57 2.83 -20.18
CA ILE A 113 -14.33 3.26 -18.80
C ILE A 113 -15.63 3.23 -18.00
N ASN A 114 -15.57 2.74 -16.76
CA ASN A 114 -16.70 2.76 -15.84
C ASN A 114 -17.18 4.19 -15.58
N SER A 115 -18.37 4.51 -16.06
CA SER A 115 -18.95 5.86 -15.98
C SER A 115 -19.20 6.35 -14.55
N HIS A 116 -19.29 5.44 -13.57
CA HIS A 116 -19.37 5.81 -12.15
C HIS A 116 -18.08 6.47 -11.64
N PHE A 117 -16.93 6.11 -12.18
CA PHE A 117 -15.64 6.69 -11.78
C PHE A 117 -15.28 7.95 -12.56
N GLY A 118 -15.87 8.12 -13.74
CA GLY A 118 -15.64 9.27 -14.62
C GLY A 118 -15.56 8.88 -16.09
N THR A 119 -14.78 9.64 -16.85
CA THR A 119 -14.59 9.46 -18.29
C THR A 119 -13.15 9.09 -18.63
N SER A 120 -12.91 8.68 -19.87
CA SER A 120 -11.56 8.50 -20.41
C SER A 120 -10.68 9.74 -20.21
N ASP A 121 -11.21 10.95 -20.45
CA ASP A 121 -10.48 12.20 -20.21
C ASP A 121 -10.23 12.44 -18.73
N GLY A 122 -11.14 12.01 -17.85
CA GLY A 122 -10.97 12.06 -16.40
C GLY A 122 -9.80 11.17 -15.91
N LEU A 123 -9.64 9.98 -16.49
CA LEU A 123 -8.51 9.10 -16.18
C LEU A 123 -7.18 9.67 -16.70
N LYS A 124 -7.17 10.25 -17.91
CA LYS A 124 -5.99 10.98 -18.42
C LYS A 124 -5.62 12.17 -17.53
N ALA A 125 -6.63 12.92 -17.05
CA ALA A 125 -6.40 14.03 -16.15
C ALA A 125 -5.82 13.56 -14.80
N LEU A 126 -6.23 12.41 -14.28
CA LEU A 126 -5.66 11.81 -13.07
C LEU A 126 -4.18 11.47 -13.26
N SER A 127 -3.84 10.75 -14.35
CA SER A 127 -2.44 10.44 -14.68
C SER A 127 -1.60 11.71 -14.81
N THR A 128 -2.09 12.71 -15.54
CA THR A 128 -1.42 14.01 -15.69
C THR A 128 -1.19 14.71 -14.35
N ALA A 129 -2.20 14.68 -13.46
CA ALA A 129 -2.10 15.33 -12.14
C ALA A 129 -1.11 14.61 -11.21
N LEU A 130 -0.98 13.29 -11.32
CA LEU A 130 0.02 12.49 -10.61
C LEU A 130 1.42 12.80 -11.13
N HIS A 131 1.64 12.75 -12.45
CA HIS A 131 2.94 13.03 -13.06
C HIS A 131 3.42 14.47 -12.80
N ALA A 132 2.52 15.44 -12.73
CA ALA A 132 2.85 16.82 -12.35
C ALA A 132 3.41 16.94 -10.91
N ARG A 133 3.24 15.90 -10.07
CA ARG A 133 3.76 15.77 -8.70
C ARG A 133 4.91 14.76 -8.57
N ASP A 134 5.44 14.26 -9.68
CA ASP A 134 6.40 13.14 -9.73
C ASP A 134 5.86 11.86 -9.05
N MET A 135 4.54 11.65 -9.13
CA MET A 135 3.87 10.47 -8.60
C MET A 135 3.52 9.51 -9.74
N TYR A 136 3.59 8.20 -9.46
CA TYR A 136 3.25 7.14 -10.41
C TYR A 136 1.81 6.70 -10.28
N LEU A 137 1.22 6.28 -11.42
CA LEU A 137 -0.08 5.62 -11.49
C LEU A 137 0.10 4.11 -11.70
N MET A 138 -0.31 3.31 -10.71
CA MET A 138 -0.52 1.86 -10.86
C MET A 138 -2.01 1.60 -11.08
N LEU A 139 -2.34 0.91 -12.16
CA LEU A 139 -3.71 0.53 -12.46
C LEU A 139 -3.93 -0.95 -12.15
N ASP A 140 -5.00 -1.26 -11.42
CA ASP A 140 -5.47 -2.63 -11.22
C ASP A 140 -6.18 -3.13 -12.48
N ILE A 141 -5.95 -4.37 -12.86
CA ILE A 141 -6.56 -4.99 -14.04
C ILE A 141 -6.99 -6.43 -13.78
N VAL A 142 -8.13 -6.80 -14.35
CA VAL A 142 -8.62 -8.17 -14.42
C VAL A 142 -8.36 -8.70 -15.84
N VAL A 143 -7.70 -9.84 -15.93
CA VAL A 143 -7.35 -10.49 -17.22
C VAL A 143 -7.70 -11.97 -17.25
N GLY A 144 -8.23 -12.53 -16.15
CA GLY A 144 -8.62 -13.93 -16.04
C GLY A 144 -10.06 -14.21 -16.45
N ASP A 145 -10.94 -13.24 -16.33
CA ASP A 145 -12.37 -13.46 -16.53
C ASP A 145 -13.13 -12.23 -17.03
N MET A 146 -14.40 -12.46 -17.39
CA MET A 146 -15.42 -11.44 -17.58
C MET A 146 -16.52 -11.68 -16.54
N ALA A 147 -17.52 -10.78 -16.43
CA ALA A 147 -18.57 -10.93 -15.45
C ALA A 147 -19.99 -10.90 -16.05
N TRP A 148 -20.84 -11.77 -15.52
CA TRP A 148 -22.25 -11.87 -15.89
C TRP A 148 -23.15 -11.95 -14.66
N ALA A 149 -24.14 -11.06 -14.56
CA ALA A 149 -25.16 -11.13 -13.51
C ALA A 149 -26.14 -12.27 -13.79
N GLY A 150 -25.97 -13.40 -13.12
CA GLY A 150 -26.80 -14.59 -13.25
C GLY A 150 -26.00 -15.87 -13.40
N LYS A 151 -26.76 -16.95 -13.68
CA LYS A 151 -26.19 -18.30 -13.82
C LYS A 151 -25.39 -18.44 -15.11
N ALA A 152 -24.36 -19.25 -15.10
CA ALA A 152 -23.54 -19.58 -16.28
C ALA A 152 -24.36 -20.02 -17.51
N SER A 153 -25.48 -20.71 -17.31
CA SER A 153 -26.38 -21.16 -18.40
C SER A 153 -27.18 -20.03 -19.07
N THR A 154 -27.17 -18.82 -18.50
CA THR A 154 -27.92 -17.65 -18.99
C THR A 154 -27.03 -16.60 -19.65
N ILE A 155 -25.73 -16.84 -19.75
CA ILE A 155 -24.77 -15.87 -20.31
C ILE A 155 -25.10 -15.56 -21.77
N ASP A 156 -25.22 -14.28 -22.06
CA ASP A 156 -25.18 -13.76 -23.42
C ASP A 156 -23.77 -13.23 -23.74
N TYR A 157 -22.92 -14.11 -24.27
CA TYR A 157 -21.54 -13.77 -24.60
C TYR A 157 -21.43 -12.59 -25.57
N SER A 158 -22.46 -12.34 -26.41
CA SER A 158 -22.44 -11.24 -27.38
C SER A 158 -22.37 -9.84 -26.73
N THR A 159 -22.64 -9.75 -25.44
CA THR A 159 -22.56 -8.50 -24.66
C THR A 159 -21.16 -8.17 -24.16
N PHE A 160 -20.24 -9.12 -24.20
CA PHE A 160 -18.87 -8.90 -23.78
C PHE A 160 -18.03 -8.23 -24.88
N ASN A 161 -17.12 -7.37 -24.50
CA ASN A 161 -16.21 -6.71 -25.41
C ASN A 161 -14.76 -6.75 -24.83
N PRO A 162 -13.79 -7.44 -25.48
CA PRO A 162 -13.85 -8.01 -26.86
C PRO A 162 -14.32 -9.47 -26.92
N PHE A 163 -14.47 -10.18 -25.83
CA PHE A 163 -14.68 -11.63 -25.79
C PHE A 163 -16.14 -12.03 -26.00
N ASN A 164 -16.69 -11.69 -27.16
CA ASN A 164 -18.10 -11.79 -27.49
C ASN A 164 -18.54 -13.16 -28.03
N ASP A 165 -17.81 -14.20 -27.79
CA ASP A 165 -18.11 -15.59 -28.20
C ASP A 165 -17.69 -16.57 -27.10
N LYS A 166 -18.52 -17.60 -26.86
CA LYS A 166 -18.23 -18.66 -25.91
C LYS A 166 -16.87 -19.35 -26.14
N LYS A 167 -16.36 -19.36 -27.38
CA LYS A 167 -15.08 -19.98 -27.73
C LYS A 167 -13.88 -19.45 -26.92
N TYR A 168 -13.96 -18.24 -26.40
CA TYR A 168 -12.90 -17.59 -25.62
C TYR A 168 -12.81 -18.07 -24.18
N PHE A 169 -13.79 -18.84 -23.71
CA PHE A 169 -13.92 -19.23 -22.32
C PHE A 169 -13.80 -20.74 -22.13
N HIS A 170 -13.29 -21.16 -20.98
CA HIS A 170 -13.37 -22.55 -20.55
C HIS A 170 -14.81 -23.01 -20.36
N ASP A 171 -15.04 -24.32 -20.46
CA ASP A 171 -16.36 -24.87 -20.14
C ASP A 171 -16.68 -24.66 -18.66
N TYR A 172 -17.95 -24.36 -18.39
CA TYR A 172 -18.41 -24.06 -17.04
C TYR A 172 -18.09 -25.18 -16.05
N LYS A 173 -17.24 -24.87 -15.08
CA LYS A 173 -16.93 -25.67 -13.91
C LYS A 173 -16.50 -24.70 -12.80
N LEU A 174 -17.28 -24.65 -11.73
CA LEU A 174 -16.98 -23.75 -10.61
C LEU A 174 -15.72 -24.17 -9.86
N LEU A 175 -14.87 -23.19 -9.57
CA LEU A 175 -13.75 -23.39 -8.66
C LEU A 175 -14.26 -23.73 -7.26
N SER A 176 -13.76 -24.81 -6.69
CA SER A 176 -14.14 -25.20 -5.34
C SER A 176 -13.55 -24.23 -4.31
N ALA A 177 -14.39 -23.78 -3.38
CA ALA A 177 -13.93 -23.01 -2.23
C ALA A 177 -13.08 -23.86 -1.25
N ASP A 178 -13.11 -25.20 -1.36
CA ASP A 178 -12.24 -26.09 -0.59
C ASP A 178 -10.90 -26.29 -1.32
N PRO A 179 -9.78 -25.78 -0.79
CA PRO A 179 -8.47 -25.92 -1.42
C PRO A 179 -8.05 -27.38 -1.66
N ALA A 180 -8.55 -28.33 -0.86
CA ALA A 180 -8.26 -29.76 -1.04
C ALA A 180 -8.91 -30.33 -2.31
N ASN A 181 -9.95 -29.69 -2.81
CA ASN A 181 -10.70 -30.05 -4.01
C ASN A 181 -10.49 -29.10 -5.20
N ALA A 182 -9.62 -28.10 -5.06
CA ALA A 182 -9.31 -27.13 -6.10
C ALA A 182 -8.37 -27.74 -7.16
N THR A 183 -8.86 -28.73 -7.92
CA THR A 183 -8.06 -29.45 -8.93
C THR A 183 -7.99 -28.75 -10.28
N CYS A 184 -8.71 -27.65 -10.47
CA CYS A 184 -8.87 -26.97 -11.75
C CYS A 184 -8.61 -25.46 -11.63
N VAL A 185 -7.60 -25.06 -10.84
CA VAL A 185 -7.34 -23.64 -10.53
C VAL A 185 -7.13 -22.78 -11.79
N LEU A 186 -6.65 -23.37 -12.88
CA LEU A 186 -6.32 -22.68 -14.12
C LEU A 186 -7.44 -22.66 -15.18
N ASP A 187 -8.50 -23.46 -15.00
CA ASP A 187 -9.56 -23.67 -15.99
C ASP A 187 -10.98 -23.69 -15.38
N CYS A 188 -11.09 -23.34 -14.10
CA CYS A 188 -12.38 -23.27 -13.41
C CYS A 188 -12.80 -21.82 -13.18
N TRP A 189 -14.09 -21.59 -13.34
CA TRP A 189 -14.71 -20.30 -13.14
C TRP A 189 -14.73 -19.90 -11.67
N MET A 190 -14.36 -18.69 -11.39
CA MET A 190 -14.65 -18.02 -10.13
C MET A 190 -16.11 -17.53 -10.09
N GLY A 191 -16.50 -16.88 -9.01
CA GLY A 191 -17.87 -16.41 -8.83
C GLY A 191 -18.83 -17.53 -8.42
N ASP A 192 -20.12 -17.35 -8.72
CA ASP A 192 -21.18 -18.30 -8.37
C ASP A 192 -22.39 -18.24 -9.34
N ASN A 193 -23.60 -18.62 -8.86
CA ASN A 193 -24.83 -18.51 -9.65
C ASN A 193 -25.49 -17.11 -9.60
N THR A 194 -24.95 -16.19 -8.83
CA THR A 194 -25.42 -14.80 -8.70
C THR A 194 -24.62 -13.89 -9.60
N ILE A 195 -23.28 -14.01 -9.54
CA ILE A 195 -22.32 -13.44 -10.47
C ILE A 195 -21.44 -14.58 -10.98
N SER A 196 -21.65 -14.94 -12.22
CA SER A 196 -20.76 -15.87 -12.92
C SER A 196 -19.56 -15.10 -13.47
N LEU A 197 -18.35 -15.64 -13.23
CA LEU A 197 -17.11 -15.14 -13.77
C LEU A 197 -16.56 -16.15 -14.79
N PRO A 198 -17.01 -16.07 -16.07
CA PRO A 198 -16.52 -16.95 -17.12
C PRO A 198 -15.02 -16.77 -17.31
N ASP A 199 -14.31 -17.88 -17.12
CA ASP A 199 -12.86 -17.95 -17.13
C ASP A 199 -12.31 -17.92 -18.55
N LEU A 200 -11.38 -17.00 -18.85
CA LEU A 200 -10.78 -16.83 -20.17
C LEU A 200 -9.72 -17.91 -20.42
N ARG A 201 -9.72 -18.45 -21.63
CA ARG A 201 -8.70 -19.39 -22.11
C ARG A 201 -7.38 -18.67 -22.36
N ASN A 202 -6.71 -18.26 -21.29
CA ASN A 202 -5.47 -17.46 -21.35
C ASN A 202 -4.30 -18.20 -22.02
N GLU A 203 -4.40 -19.53 -22.18
CA GLU A 203 -3.47 -20.38 -22.94
C GLU A 203 -3.65 -20.24 -24.47
N ASP A 204 -4.83 -19.79 -24.94
CA ASP A 204 -5.12 -19.65 -26.37
C ASP A 204 -4.44 -18.42 -26.95
N GLU A 205 -3.76 -18.59 -28.08
CA GLU A 205 -2.99 -17.52 -28.74
C GLU A 205 -3.88 -16.32 -29.14
N GLU A 206 -5.12 -16.56 -29.59
CA GLU A 206 -6.08 -15.50 -29.95
C GLU A 206 -6.42 -14.63 -28.73
N VAL A 207 -6.65 -15.24 -27.55
CA VAL A 207 -6.93 -14.54 -26.29
C VAL A 207 -5.69 -13.73 -25.86
N GLN A 208 -4.48 -14.32 -25.94
CA GLN A 208 -3.24 -13.63 -25.61
C GLN A 208 -2.99 -12.41 -26.50
N GLN A 209 -3.24 -12.52 -27.81
CA GLN A 209 -3.07 -11.40 -28.75
C GLN A 209 -4.07 -10.27 -28.47
N ILE A 210 -5.33 -10.60 -28.16
CA ILE A 210 -6.36 -9.62 -27.81
C ILE A 210 -5.95 -8.88 -26.53
N LEU A 211 -5.63 -9.61 -25.45
CA LEU A 211 -5.24 -9.01 -24.16
C LEU A 211 -3.93 -8.22 -24.27
N GLY A 212 -2.95 -8.72 -25.04
CA GLY A 212 -1.69 -8.01 -25.28
C GLY A 212 -1.90 -6.69 -26.03
N THR A 213 -2.79 -6.68 -27.04
CA THR A 213 -3.15 -5.47 -27.77
C THR A 213 -3.88 -4.48 -26.86
N TRP A 214 -4.86 -4.96 -26.11
CA TRP A 214 -5.62 -4.16 -25.16
C TRP A 214 -4.74 -3.50 -24.11
N VAL A 215 -3.87 -4.26 -23.43
CA VAL A 215 -3.04 -3.72 -22.35
C VAL A 215 -2.03 -2.69 -22.87
N SER A 216 -1.45 -2.92 -24.06
CA SER A 216 -0.56 -1.94 -24.69
C SER A 216 -1.28 -0.61 -24.99
N GLN A 217 -2.52 -0.68 -25.50
CA GLN A 217 -3.35 0.50 -25.71
C GLN A 217 -3.75 1.18 -24.40
N LEU A 218 -4.12 0.41 -23.37
CA LEU A 218 -4.48 0.93 -22.05
C LEU A 218 -3.32 1.72 -21.44
N VAL A 219 -2.14 1.14 -21.40
CA VAL A 219 -0.93 1.79 -20.86
C VAL A 219 -0.60 3.06 -21.64
N SER A 220 -0.59 2.99 -22.96
CA SER A 220 -0.25 4.13 -23.83
C SER A 220 -1.27 5.26 -23.76
N ASN A 221 -2.58 4.92 -23.80
CA ASN A 221 -3.66 5.91 -23.84
C ASN A 221 -3.78 6.72 -22.54
N TYR A 222 -3.39 6.14 -21.41
CA TYR A 222 -3.54 6.75 -20.08
C TYR A 222 -2.22 7.01 -19.37
N SER A 223 -1.07 6.78 -20.05
CA SER A 223 0.27 6.97 -19.47
C SER A 223 0.40 6.28 -18.10
N ILE A 224 0.08 4.97 -18.07
CA ILE A 224 0.15 4.14 -16.88
C ILE A 224 1.62 3.78 -16.60
N ASP A 225 2.07 3.87 -15.34
CA ASP A 225 3.45 3.58 -14.94
C ASP A 225 3.63 2.13 -14.46
N GLY A 226 2.57 1.49 -14.00
CA GLY A 226 2.58 0.11 -13.56
C GLY A 226 1.20 -0.51 -13.51
N LEU A 227 1.15 -1.83 -13.47
CA LEU A 227 -0.09 -2.61 -13.40
C LEU A 227 -0.07 -3.53 -12.18
N ARG A 228 -1.19 -3.63 -11.48
CA ARG A 228 -1.46 -4.77 -10.60
C ARG A 228 -2.33 -5.74 -11.38
N ILE A 229 -1.93 -7.00 -11.45
CA ILE A 229 -2.66 -8.07 -12.14
C ILE A 229 -3.39 -8.91 -11.12
N ASP A 230 -4.72 -8.95 -11.26
CA ASP A 230 -5.59 -9.73 -10.40
C ASP A 230 -5.42 -11.22 -10.58
N SER A 231 -5.55 -11.98 -9.49
CA SER A 231 -5.73 -13.44 -9.45
C SER A 231 -4.71 -14.24 -10.29
N VAL A 232 -3.42 -13.89 -10.23
CA VAL A 232 -2.39 -14.53 -11.10
C VAL A 232 -2.20 -16.03 -10.86
N LEU A 233 -2.67 -16.57 -9.75
CA LEU A 233 -2.65 -18.00 -9.47
C LEU A 233 -3.73 -18.79 -10.24
N ASN A 234 -4.72 -18.10 -10.80
CA ASN A 234 -5.81 -18.68 -11.58
C ASN A 234 -5.56 -18.60 -13.09
N ILE A 235 -4.40 -18.11 -13.51
CA ILE A 235 -4.04 -17.89 -14.90
C ILE A 235 -2.82 -18.78 -15.26
N ALA A 236 -2.82 -19.36 -16.45
CA ALA A 236 -1.71 -20.18 -16.91
C ALA A 236 -0.39 -19.39 -16.89
N PRO A 237 0.68 -19.87 -16.21
CA PRO A 237 1.93 -19.11 -16.05
C PRO A 237 2.57 -18.64 -17.36
N ASP A 238 2.43 -19.41 -18.44
CA ASP A 238 3.01 -19.10 -19.75
C ASP A 238 2.36 -17.85 -20.40
N PHE A 239 1.16 -17.47 -19.97
CA PHE A 239 0.48 -16.25 -20.41
C PHE A 239 1.31 -14.99 -20.08
N PHE A 240 1.91 -14.94 -18.90
CA PHE A 240 2.46 -13.69 -18.37
C PHE A 240 3.66 -13.15 -19.15
N ALA A 241 4.52 -14.03 -19.69
CA ALA A 241 5.73 -13.61 -20.41
C ALA A 241 5.40 -12.70 -21.62
N ASN A 242 4.38 -13.06 -22.40
CA ASN A 242 3.93 -12.27 -23.55
C ASN A 242 3.11 -11.06 -23.13
N PHE A 243 2.25 -11.22 -22.12
CA PHE A 243 1.38 -10.17 -21.63
C PHE A 243 2.16 -9.00 -21.01
N THR A 244 3.09 -9.27 -20.10
CA THR A 244 3.90 -8.24 -19.44
C THR A 244 4.84 -7.53 -20.41
N LYS A 245 5.35 -8.27 -21.42
CA LYS A 245 6.10 -7.67 -22.53
C LYS A 245 5.24 -6.69 -23.33
N SER A 246 3.97 -7.04 -23.59
CA SER A 246 3.03 -6.17 -24.31
C SER A 246 2.64 -4.95 -23.49
N ALA A 247 2.50 -5.11 -22.16
CA ALA A 247 2.27 -4.02 -21.24
C ALA A 247 3.41 -3.01 -21.21
N GLY A 248 4.67 -3.50 -21.24
CA GLY A 248 5.86 -2.65 -21.32
C GLY A 248 6.13 -1.78 -20.08
N VAL A 249 5.44 -2.02 -18.97
CA VAL A 249 5.56 -1.32 -17.68
C VAL A 249 5.79 -2.32 -16.55
N PHE A 250 6.13 -1.82 -15.37
CA PHE A 250 6.21 -2.63 -14.16
C PHE A 250 4.88 -3.35 -13.88
N THR A 251 4.95 -4.64 -13.52
CA THR A 251 3.78 -5.44 -13.19
C THR A 251 3.92 -6.05 -11.80
N MET A 252 2.82 -6.05 -11.03
CA MET A 252 2.73 -6.65 -9.71
C MET A 252 1.56 -7.63 -9.68
N GLY A 253 1.84 -8.93 -9.51
CA GLY A 253 0.82 -9.98 -9.48
C GLY A 253 0.19 -10.15 -8.11
N GLU A 254 -1.11 -10.41 -8.08
CA GLU A 254 -1.84 -10.78 -6.87
C GLU A 254 -2.08 -12.29 -6.83
N GLY A 255 -1.72 -12.90 -5.70
CA GLY A 255 -2.03 -14.29 -5.40
C GLY A 255 -2.14 -14.52 -3.89
N ALA A 256 -3.36 -14.70 -3.41
CA ALA A 256 -3.66 -14.84 -1.99
C ALA A 256 -3.24 -16.23 -1.46
N THR A 257 -1.94 -16.41 -1.25
CA THR A 257 -1.36 -17.67 -0.75
C THR A 257 -0.51 -17.47 0.50
N LYS A 258 -0.48 -18.49 1.38
CA LYS A 258 0.40 -18.51 2.56
C LYS A 258 1.81 -19.01 2.25
N THR A 259 2.03 -19.59 1.06
CA THR A 259 3.31 -20.18 0.68
C THR A 259 3.98 -19.39 -0.42
N ALA A 260 5.27 -19.10 -0.28
CA ALA A 260 6.05 -18.46 -1.32
C ALA A 260 6.45 -19.44 -2.44
N ALA A 261 6.57 -20.74 -2.13
CA ALA A 261 6.87 -21.77 -3.11
C ALA A 261 5.78 -21.84 -4.19
N GLY A 262 6.17 -21.93 -5.46
CA GLY A 262 5.24 -21.89 -6.60
C GLY A 262 4.75 -20.47 -6.94
N TYR A 263 4.43 -19.64 -5.95
CA TYR A 263 4.04 -18.25 -6.19
C TYR A 263 5.21 -17.42 -6.75
N CYS A 264 6.37 -17.51 -6.11
CA CYS A 264 7.57 -16.79 -6.56
C CYS A 264 8.13 -17.31 -7.89
N SER A 265 7.72 -18.50 -8.37
CA SER A 265 8.09 -18.98 -9.70
C SER A 265 7.51 -18.14 -10.85
N LEU A 266 6.55 -17.24 -10.56
CA LEU A 266 6.01 -16.26 -11.52
C LEU A 266 6.95 -15.06 -11.75
N GLN A 267 7.94 -14.82 -10.90
CA GLN A 267 8.82 -13.64 -10.99
C GLN A 267 9.60 -13.49 -12.32
N PRO A 268 10.01 -14.56 -13.03
CA PRO A 268 10.62 -14.39 -14.36
C PRO A 268 9.70 -13.70 -15.38
N SER A 269 8.38 -13.76 -15.16
CA SER A 269 7.38 -13.19 -16.07
C SER A 269 6.62 -11.99 -15.49
N ILE A 270 6.57 -11.84 -14.16
CA ILE A 270 5.89 -10.74 -13.47
C ILE A 270 6.91 -10.01 -12.59
N SER A 271 7.08 -8.69 -12.78
CA SER A 271 8.16 -7.91 -12.16
C SER A 271 8.15 -7.94 -10.64
N GLY A 272 6.97 -7.96 -10.01
CA GLY A 272 6.77 -8.01 -8.57
C GLY A 272 5.53 -8.84 -8.21
N LEU A 273 5.40 -9.21 -6.94
CA LEU A 273 4.27 -9.97 -6.42
C LEU A 273 3.82 -9.39 -5.08
N LEU A 274 2.52 -9.37 -4.78
CA LEU A 274 2.02 -8.99 -3.46
C LEU A 274 2.45 -10.01 -2.41
N ASN A 275 3.10 -9.56 -1.35
CA ASN A 275 3.73 -10.46 -0.36
C ASN A 275 2.70 -11.02 0.66
N TYR A 276 1.71 -11.77 0.17
CA TYR A 276 0.73 -12.44 1.01
C TYR A 276 1.36 -13.39 2.04
N PRO A 277 2.42 -14.18 1.71
CA PRO A 277 3.06 -15.04 2.70
C PRO A 277 3.53 -14.27 3.94
N LEU A 278 4.07 -13.06 3.76
CA LEU A 278 4.48 -12.20 4.86
C LEU A 278 3.27 -11.55 5.56
N TYR A 279 2.26 -11.09 4.79
CA TYR A 279 1.03 -10.48 5.32
C TYR A 279 0.38 -11.33 6.41
N TYR A 280 0.18 -12.63 6.17
CA TYR A 280 -0.47 -13.52 7.15
C TYR A 280 0.29 -13.56 8.47
N LEU A 281 1.61 -13.61 8.43
CA LEU A 281 2.43 -13.67 9.64
C LEU A 281 2.59 -12.31 10.33
N LEU A 282 2.57 -11.20 9.58
CA LEU A 282 2.49 -9.87 10.16
C LEU A 282 1.17 -9.70 10.93
N SER A 283 0.07 -10.09 10.32
CA SER A 283 -1.23 -10.04 10.98
C SER A 283 -1.25 -10.90 12.25
N GLU A 284 -0.81 -12.17 12.20
CA GLU A 284 -0.74 -13.06 13.36
C GLU A 284 0.20 -12.53 14.46
N GLY A 285 1.31 -11.90 14.08
CA GLY A 285 2.33 -11.41 15.02
C GLY A 285 1.90 -10.16 15.79
N PHE A 286 1.10 -9.27 15.15
CA PHE A 286 0.78 -7.95 15.70
C PHE A 286 -0.68 -7.75 16.10
N ASN A 287 -1.62 -8.63 15.72
CA ASN A 287 -3.04 -8.44 16.02
C ASN A 287 -3.37 -8.53 17.52
N THR A 288 -2.50 -9.10 18.32
CA THR A 288 -2.59 -9.19 19.79
C THR A 288 -1.21 -9.08 20.45
N THR A 289 -1.19 -8.88 21.77
CA THR A 289 0.06 -8.90 22.55
C THR A 289 0.62 -10.30 22.81
N SER A 290 -0.05 -11.35 22.34
CA SER A 290 0.36 -12.76 22.47
C SER A 290 0.91 -13.36 21.17
N GLY A 291 1.01 -12.58 20.10
CA GLY A 291 1.63 -13.01 18.85
C GLY A 291 3.12 -13.36 19.01
N ASP A 292 3.69 -14.08 18.05
CA ASP A 292 5.10 -14.48 18.07
C ASP A 292 5.87 -13.86 16.90
N LEU A 293 6.64 -12.80 17.18
CA LEU A 293 7.43 -12.09 16.17
C LEU A 293 8.60 -12.89 15.60
N ASN A 294 9.03 -14.00 16.27
CA ASN A 294 10.05 -14.89 15.70
C ASN A 294 9.59 -15.54 14.39
N LYS A 295 8.28 -15.78 14.24
CA LYS A 295 7.71 -16.34 13.01
C LYS A 295 7.87 -15.40 11.80
N ILE A 296 7.87 -14.07 12.04
CA ILE A 296 8.10 -13.09 10.99
C ILE A 296 9.52 -13.23 10.44
N VAL A 297 10.52 -13.36 11.30
CA VAL A 297 11.91 -13.58 10.88
C VAL A 297 12.05 -14.85 10.06
N GLN A 298 11.48 -15.96 10.56
CA GLN A 298 11.48 -17.24 9.84
C GLN A 298 10.81 -17.15 8.46
N SER A 299 9.73 -16.37 8.35
CA SER A 299 9.05 -16.15 7.07
C SER A 299 9.88 -15.32 6.10
N VAL A 300 10.52 -14.25 6.58
CA VAL A 300 11.40 -13.42 5.74
C VAL A 300 12.54 -14.29 5.18
N ASP A 301 13.16 -15.12 6.01
CA ASP A 301 14.22 -16.02 5.57
C ASP A 301 13.69 -17.08 4.59
N TYR A 302 12.51 -17.66 4.86
CA TYR A 302 11.87 -18.62 3.94
C TYR A 302 11.55 -17.97 2.58
N ILE A 303 10.92 -16.78 2.56
CA ILE A 303 10.60 -16.07 1.32
C ILE A 303 11.87 -15.82 0.50
N ARG A 304 12.98 -15.43 1.14
CA ARG A 304 14.27 -15.23 0.48
C ARG A 304 14.86 -16.49 -0.15
N THR A 305 14.50 -17.68 0.35
CA THR A 305 14.92 -18.95 -0.27
C THR A 305 14.04 -19.38 -1.44
N GLN A 306 12.82 -18.85 -1.54
CA GLN A 306 11.83 -19.25 -2.57
C GLN A 306 11.73 -18.25 -3.71
N CYS A 307 11.94 -16.96 -3.46
CA CYS A 307 11.84 -15.91 -4.44
C CYS A 307 13.24 -15.58 -5.01
N GLU A 308 13.31 -15.39 -6.32
CA GLU A 308 14.55 -14.96 -6.99
C GLU A 308 14.96 -13.56 -6.53
N ASP A 309 13.97 -12.67 -6.35
CA ASP A 309 14.16 -11.31 -5.88
C ASP A 309 13.04 -10.91 -4.92
N VAL A 310 13.40 -10.47 -3.73
CA VAL A 310 12.44 -10.01 -2.70
C VAL A 310 12.22 -8.50 -2.73
N LEU A 311 13.02 -7.73 -3.48
CA LEU A 311 12.93 -6.27 -3.51
C LEU A 311 11.66 -5.76 -4.22
N PRO A 312 11.17 -6.38 -5.31
CA PRO A 312 9.93 -5.95 -5.94
C PRO A 312 8.66 -6.56 -5.33
N LEU A 313 8.76 -7.27 -4.19
CA LEU A 313 7.57 -7.75 -3.50
C LEU A 313 6.81 -6.58 -2.87
N GLY A 314 5.48 -6.52 -3.05
CA GLY A 314 4.62 -5.51 -2.43
C GLY A 314 4.32 -5.88 -0.97
N THR A 315 4.82 -5.12 -0.01
CA THR A 315 4.60 -5.38 1.42
C THR A 315 3.44 -4.54 1.94
N PHE A 316 2.44 -5.18 2.54
CA PHE A 316 1.19 -4.54 2.99
C PHE A 316 0.69 -5.15 4.30
N THR A 317 -0.26 -4.49 4.95
CA THR A 317 -0.87 -4.89 6.24
C THR A 317 -2.38 -5.13 6.15
N SER A 318 -3.03 -4.58 5.14
CA SER A 318 -4.40 -4.90 4.70
C SER A 318 -4.62 -4.51 3.25
N ASN A 319 -5.72 -4.95 2.65
CA ASN A 319 -6.18 -4.56 1.32
C ASN A 319 -7.71 -4.71 1.21
N GLN A 320 -8.26 -4.64 -0.01
CA GLN A 320 -9.70 -4.76 -0.25
C GLN A 320 -10.29 -6.15 0.06
N ASP A 321 -9.47 -7.20 0.15
CA ASP A 321 -9.89 -8.60 0.24
C ASP A 321 -9.65 -9.24 1.61
N VAL A 322 -8.87 -8.55 2.47
CA VAL A 322 -8.58 -9.00 3.82
C VAL A 322 -9.07 -7.98 4.87
N PRO A 323 -9.31 -8.40 6.12
CA PRO A 323 -9.73 -7.49 7.17
C PRO A 323 -8.74 -6.36 7.40
N ARG A 324 -9.25 -5.16 7.65
CA ARG A 324 -8.40 -4.07 8.12
C ARG A 324 -7.76 -4.40 9.46
N PHE A 325 -6.52 -3.95 9.66
CA PHE A 325 -5.82 -4.20 10.92
C PHE A 325 -6.62 -3.68 12.14
N GLY A 326 -7.29 -2.53 12.01
CA GLY A 326 -8.16 -1.97 13.04
C GLY A 326 -9.34 -2.85 13.45
N SER A 327 -9.71 -3.87 12.65
CA SER A 327 -10.76 -4.82 13.02
C SER A 327 -10.29 -5.86 14.05
N TYR A 328 -8.99 -6.12 14.10
CA TYR A 328 -8.41 -7.06 15.08
C TYR A 328 -8.15 -6.40 16.42
N THR A 329 -7.80 -5.12 16.43
CA THR A 329 -7.42 -4.42 17.66
C THR A 329 -7.63 -2.91 17.55
N SER A 330 -8.08 -2.31 18.65
CA SER A 330 -8.11 -0.85 18.82
C SER A 330 -6.81 -0.29 19.41
N ASP A 331 -5.82 -1.14 19.72
CA ASP A 331 -4.54 -0.70 20.27
C ASP A 331 -3.68 -0.04 19.18
N ILE A 332 -3.63 1.28 19.22
CA ILE A 332 -2.85 2.09 18.27
C ILE A 332 -1.35 1.77 18.33
N SER A 333 -0.82 1.30 19.47
CA SER A 333 0.58 0.89 19.54
C SER A 333 0.88 -0.30 18.65
N LEU A 334 -0.02 -1.29 18.60
CA LEU A 334 0.11 -2.45 17.70
C LEU A 334 0.01 -2.01 16.24
N ALA A 335 -0.95 -1.14 15.91
CA ALA A 335 -1.08 -0.57 14.55
C ALA A 335 0.18 0.20 14.12
N ARG A 336 0.76 1.00 15.02
CA ARG A 336 2.03 1.69 14.76
C ARG A 336 3.19 0.74 14.48
N ASN A 337 3.26 -0.36 15.22
CA ASN A 337 4.34 -1.34 15.08
C ASN A 337 4.27 -2.10 13.75
N ILE A 338 3.08 -2.61 13.38
CA ILE A 338 2.93 -3.35 12.12
C ILE A 338 3.18 -2.45 10.90
N LEU A 339 2.69 -1.20 10.91
CA LEU A 339 2.96 -0.22 9.84
C LEU A 339 4.45 0.12 9.76
N THR A 340 5.14 0.30 10.90
CA THR A 340 6.58 0.56 10.91
C THR A 340 7.36 -0.59 10.28
N PHE A 341 7.03 -1.83 10.61
CA PHE A 341 7.67 -2.97 9.97
C PHE A 341 7.39 -3.01 8.47
N SER A 342 6.12 -2.94 8.06
CA SER A 342 5.71 -3.02 6.66
C SER A 342 6.38 -1.95 5.78
N MET A 343 6.51 -0.72 6.28
CA MET A 343 7.05 0.40 5.49
C MET A 343 8.58 0.44 5.45
N LEU A 344 9.28 -0.18 6.40
CA LEU A 344 10.76 -0.18 6.47
C LEU A 344 11.41 -1.52 6.17
N ALA A 345 10.63 -2.59 5.96
CA ALA A 345 11.11 -3.90 5.53
C ALA A 345 11.59 -3.88 4.07
N ASP A 346 12.00 -5.05 3.55
CA ASP A 346 12.26 -5.22 2.13
C ASP A 346 10.98 -5.16 1.32
N GLY A 347 11.10 -4.73 0.08
CA GLY A 347 9.99 -4.61 -0.85
C GLY A 347 9.47 -3.19 -1.02
N ILE A 348 8.42 -3.09 -1.83
CA ILE A 348 7.70 -1.85 -2.12
C ILE A 348 6.58 -1.72 -1.08
N PRO A 349 6.60 -0.73 -0.18
CA PRO A 349 5.55 -0.57 0.81
C PRO A 349 4.25 -0.12 0.16
N ILE A 350 3.16 -0.80 0.52
CA ILE A 350 1.81 -0.51 0.06
C ILE A 350 0.94 -0.25 1.29
N LEU A 351 0.27 0.90 1.33
CA LEU A 351 -0.70 1.22 2.36
C LEU A 351 -2.09 1.31 1.75
N TYR A 352 -3.00 0.49 2.26
CA TYR A 352 -4.41 0.53 1.88
C TYR A 352 -5.08 1.74 2.51
N TYR A 353 -5.77 2.55 1.70
CA TYR A 353 -6.41 3.78 2.16
C TYR A 353 -7.23 3.57 3.44
N GLY A 354 -7.12 4.49 4.39
CA GLY A 354 -7.82 4.44 5.66
C GLY A 354 -7.12 3.65 6.78
N GLU A 355 -6.01 2.95 6.52
CA GLU A 355 -5.18 2.39 7.60
C GLU A 355 -4.56 3.50 8.45
N GLU A 356 -4.13 4.59 7.82
CA GLU A 356 -3.64 5.79 8.51
C GLU A 356 -4.73 6.48 9.35
N GLN A 357 -5.99 6.21 9.08
CA GLN A 357 -7.15 6.67 9.88
C GLN A 357 -7.62 5.63 10.90
N HIS A 358 -6.97 4.45 10.93
CA HIS A 358 -7.35 3.31 11.75
C HIS A 358 -8.80 2.85 11.50
N LEU A 359 -9.25 2.86 10.23
CA LEU A 359 -10.52 2.27 9.85
C LEU A 359 -10.52 0.78 10.23
N SER A 360 -11.69 0.25 10.60
CA SER A 360 -11.79 -1.03 11.30
C SER A 360 -12.79 -2.01 10.70
N GLY A 361 -13.16 -1.82 9.44
CA GLY A 361 -14.00 -2.78 8.73
C GLY A 361 -13.37 -4.17 8.68
N GLY A 362 -14.17 -5.19 8.96
CA GLY A 362 -13.75 -6.60 8.88
C GLY A 362 -13.64 -7.09 7.44
N TYR A 363 -14.30 -8.20 7.12
CA TYR A 363 -14.27 -8.74 5.76
C TYR A 363 -15.08 -7.91 4.76
N ASN A 364 -14.79 -8.10 3.46
CA ASN A 364 -15.56 -7.55 2.34
C ASN A 364 -17.08 -7.79 2.54
N PRO A 365 -17.91 -6.74 2.30
CA PRO A 365 -17.58 -5.40 1.80
C PRO A 365 -17.31 -4.36 2.90
N VAL A 366 -17.38 -4.72 4.19
CA VAL A 366 -17.29 -3.75 5.29
C VAL A 366 -15.89 -3.16 5.48
N ASN A 367 -14.82 -3.82 4.98
CA ASN A 367 -13.45 -3.31 4.96
C ASN A 367 -13.21 -2.25 3.87
N ARG A 368 -14.26 -1.85 3.13
CA ARG A 368 -14.20 -0.86 2.04
C ARG A 368 -14.98 0.40 2.42
N GLU A 369 -14.71 0.93 3.64
CA GLU A 369 -15.32 2.14 4.15
C GLU A 369 -14.93 3.36 3.31
N ALA A 370 -15.80 4.38 3.31
CA ALA A 370 -15.52 5.63 2.62
C ALA A 370 -14.57 6.53 3.41
N LEU A 371 -13.42 6.84 2.84
CA LEU A 371 -12.39 7.64 3.51
C LEU A 371 -12.85 9.08 3.80
N TRP A 372 -13.65 9.68 2.91
CA TRP A 372 -14.11 11.07 3.11
C TRP A 372 -14.87 11.29 4.43
N LEU A 373 -15.44 10.23 5.02
CA LEU A 373 -16.12 10.33 6.32
C LEU A 373 -15.14 10.59 7.48
N THR A 374 -13.85 10.31 7.31
CA THR A 374 -12.79 10.68 8.26
C THR A 374 -12.37 12.14 8.14
N LYS A 375 -12.88 12.85 7.12
CA LYS A 375 -12.49 14.22 6.75
C LYS A 375 -10.99 14.35 6.42
N TYR A 376 -10.32 13.24 6.09
CA TYR A 376 -8.88 13.19 5.81
C TYR A 376 -8.03 13.81 6.92
N SER A 377 -8.39 13.55 8.18
CA SER A 377 -7.75 14.17 9.32
C SER A 377 -6.31 13.70 9.48
N MET A 378 -5.36 14.63 9.51
CA MET A 378 -3.95 14.33 9.79
C MET A 378 -3.64 14.21 11.30
N THR A 379 -4.65 14.45 12.15
CA THR A 379 -4.50 14.51 13.62
C THR A 379 -5.49 13.64 14.40
N SER A 380 -6.35 12.87 13.72
CA SER A 380 -7.34 12.00 14.37
C SER A 380 -6.70 10.89 15.20
N THR A 381 -5.56 10.39 14.74
CA THR A 381 -4.73 9.40 15.42
C THR A 381 -3.25 9.82 15.28
N SER A 382 -2.34 9.02 15.85
CA SER A 382 -0.89 9.18 15.61
C SER A 382 -0.41 8.49 14.33
N LEU A 383 -1.29 7.82 13.58
CA LEU A 383 -0.89 7.04 12.40
C LEU A 383 -0.52 7.91 11.19
N PRO A 384 -1.26 9.00 10.84
CA PRO A 384 -0.85 9.84 9.71
C PRO A 384 0.56 10.41 9.89
N SER A 385 0.88 10.95 11.06
CA SER A 385 2.22 11.48 11.34
C SER A 385 3.31 10.39 11.37
N LEU A 386 2.97 9.18 11.81
CA LEU A 386 3.87 8.03 11.74
C LEU A 386 4.18 7.70 10.28
N VAL A 387 3.16 7.48 9.45
CA VAL A 387 3.29 7.14 8.02
C VAL A 387 4.13 8.20 7.30
N GLN A 388 3.85 9.49 7.55
CA GLN A 388 4.64 10.58 7.01
C GLN A 388 6.13 10.49 7.40
N SER A 389 6.42 10.21 8.68
CA SER A 389 7.80 10.08 9.16
C SER A 389 8.52 8.87 8.56
N LEU A 390 7.80 7.74 8.38
CA LEU A 390 8.35 6.52 7.79
C LEU A 390 8.67 6.69 6.30
N ASN A 391 7.76 7.31 5.54
CA ASN A 391 8.00 7.63 4.13
C ASN A 391 9.19 8.60 3.98
N ARG A 392 9.25 9.63 4.82
CA ARG A 392 10.36 10.60 4.78
C ARG A 392 11.72 9.97 5.07
N ILE A 393 11.82 9.11 6.11
CA ILE A 393 13.12 8.47 6.40
C ILE A 393 13.49 7.45 5.32
N ARG A 394 12.52 6.72 4.73
CA ARG A 394 12.76 5.80 3.63
C ARG A 394 13.26 6.53 2.39
N SER A 395 12.58 7.59 1.95
CA SER A 395 12.99 8.44 0.81
C SER A 395 14.36 9.08 1.07
N TYR A 396 14.60 9.58 2.28
CA TYR A 396 15.90 10.19 2.63
C TYR A 396 17.04 9.18 2.58
N ALA A 397 16.84 7.97 3.12
CA ALA A 397 17.85 6.91 3.14
C ALA A 397 18.12 6.34 1.73
N SER A 398 17.12 6.34 0.84
CA SER A 398 17.26 5.91 -0.56
C SER A 398 17.98 6.94 -1.44
N GLY A 399 18.12 8.17 -0.99
CA GLY A 399 18.76 9.25 -1.77
C GLY A 399 17.80 10.04 -2.65
N ASP A 400 16.50 9.71 -2.64
CA ASP A 400 15.46 10.39 -3.44
C ASP A 400 14.91 11.66 -2.76
N GLY A 401 15.23 11.87 -1.47
CA GLY A 401 14.81 13.08 -0.74
C GLY A 401 15.47 14.33 -1.31
N GLU A 402 14.70 15.41 -1.54
CA GLU A 402 15.20 16.72 -1.94
C GLU A 402 16.41 17.11 -1.10
N LYS A 403 17.62 17.05 -1.68
CA LYS A 403 18.90 17.43 -1.09
C LYS A 403 19.58 16.39 -0.17
N SER A 404 19.37 15.09 -0.39
CA SER A 404 20.37 14.15 0.09
C SER A 404 21.70 14.46 -0.62
N THR A 405 22.66 15.06 0.12
CA THR A 405 24.04 15.24 -0.36
C THR A 405 24.82 13.92 -0.30
N VAL A 406 24.17 12.86 0.12
CA VAL A 406 24.71 11.51 0.12
C VAL A 406 24.46 10.94 -1.28
N THR A 407 25.41 11.21 -2.19
CA THR A 407 25.51 10.42 -3.42
C THR A 407 25.78 8.97 -2.97
N PRO A 408 24.90 7.98 -3.24
CA PRO A 408 25.19 6.60 -2.92
C PRO A 408 26.52 6.24 -3.62
N LYS A 409 27.51 5.79 -2.85
CA LYS A 409 28.65 5.13 -3.48
C LYS A 409 28.09 3.92 -4.19
N SER A 410 28.50 3.70 -5.43
CA SER A 410 28.15 2.50 -6.18
C SER A 410 28.27 1.26 -5.28
N GLY A 411 27.17 0.52 -5.09
CA GLY A 411 27.10 -0.65 -4.21
C GLY A 411 26.72 -0.38 -2.74
N THR A 412 26.31 0.87 -2.38
CA THR A 412 25.85 1.23 -1.01
C THR A 412 24.41 1.73 -0.99
N ASP A 413 23.60 1.34 -1.96
CA ASP A 413 22.21 1.75 -2.06
C ASP A 413 21.38 1.13 -0.93
N TYR A 414 20.60 1.97 -0.23
CA TYR A 414 19.68 1.57 0.82
C TYR A 414 18.63 0.56 0.31
N LEU A 415 18.12 0.77 -0.91
CA LEU A 415 17.06 -0.07 -1.48
C LEU A 415 17.53 -1.48 -1.78
N SER A 416 18.77 -1.65 -2.24
CA SER A 416 19.38 -2.95 -2.54
C SER A 416 19.85 -3.72 -1.31
N TYR A 417 19.96 -3.04 -0.15
CA TYR A 417 20.38 -3.68 1.11
C TYR A 417 19.21 -4.48 1.71
N LEU A 418 19.35 -5.81 1.78
CA LEU A 418 18.36 -6.64 2.45
C LEU A 418 18.35 -6.39 3.96
N SER A 419 17.18 -6.21 4.52
CA SER A 419 17.02 -5.96 5.96
C SER A 419 17.52 -7.14 6.79
N LEU A 420 18.30 -6.85 7.83
CA LEU A 420 18.85 -7.86 8.74
C LEU A 420 18.07 -7.85 10.06
N PRO A 421 17.54 -8.96 10.53
CA PRO A 421 17.09 -9.08 11.90
C PRO A 421 18.33 -9.07 12.82
N ILE A 422 18.41 -8.06 13.71
CA ILE A 422 19.55 -7.85 14.61
C ILE A 422 19.21 -8.18 16.08
N TYR A 423 17.92 -8.32 16.36
CA TYR A 423 17.38 -8.81 17.63
C TYR A 423 15.99 -9.37 17.37
N ASN A 424 15.69 -10.53 17.93
CA ASN A 424 14.35 -11.10 17.90
C ASN A 424 13.99 -11.84 19.19
N SER A 425 12.74 -11.75 19.55
CA SER A 425 12.08 -12.50 20.63
C SER A 425 10.61 -12.65 20.27
N THR A 426 9.84 -13.33 21.11
CA THR A 426 8.38 -13.44 20.92
C THR A 426 7.71 -12.07 20.79
N ASN A 427 8.19 -11.03 21.51
CA ASN A 427 7.49 -9.74 21.61
C ASN A 427 8.24 -8.55 21.01
N ILE A 428 9.51 -8.69 20.66
CA ILE A 428 10.32 -7.58 20.13
C ILE A 428 11.13 -8.09 18.95
N LEU A 429 11.11 -7.32 17.87
CA LEU A 429 11.93 -7.53 16.69
C LEU A 429 12.66 -6.22 16.37
N ALA A 430 13.97 -6.28 16.19
CA ALA A 430 14.75 -5.16 15.65
C ALA A 430 15.41 -5.57 14.33
N THR A 431 15.33 -4.68 13.35
CA THR A 431 15.92 -4.86 12.03
C THR A 431 16.83 -3.69 11.69
N ARG A 432 17.85 -3.97 10.89
CA ARG A 432 18.69 -2.98 10.24
C ARG A 432 18.51 -3.07 8.74
N LYS A 433 18.31 -1.92 8.07
CA LYS A 433 18.37 -1.79 6.62
C LYS A 433 19.31 -0.64 6.24
N GLY A 434 20.19 -0.87 5.29
CA GLY A 434 21.19 0.11 4.84
C GLY A 434 22.59 -0.10 5.41
N PHE A 435 23.55 0.45 4.68
CA PHE A 435 24.99 0.38 5.01
C PHE A 435 25.37 1.32 6.16
N ALA A 436 26.49 1.05 6.80
CA ALA A 436 26.97 1.89 7.89
C ALA A 436 27.11 3.37 7.47
N GLY A 437 26.54 4.27 8.26
CA GLY A 437 26.42 5.70 7.96
C GLY A 437 25.10 6.09 7.30
N ASN A 438 24.35 5.15 6.71
CA ASN A 438 23.04 5.38 6.11
C ASN A 438 22.00 4.31 6.54
N GLN A 439 22.26 3.61 7.64
CA GLN A 439 21.38 2.55 8.12
C GLN A 439 20.20 3.09 8.91
N VAL A 440 19.02 2.58 8.59
CA VAL A 440 17.81 2.69 9.41
C VAL A 440 17.75 1.46 10.33
N VAL A 441 17.69 1.68 11.63
CA VAL A 441 17.50 0.63 12.63
C VAL A 441 16.10 0.78 13.20
N SER A 442 15.20 -0.15 12.89
CA SER A 442 13.84 -0.15 13.41
C SER A 442 13.66 -1.19 14.52
N VAL A 443 12.91 -0.85 15.55
CA VAL A 443 12.52 -1.72 16.64
C VAL A 443 11.01 -1.71 16.73
N VAL A 444 10.39 -2.87 16.55
CA VAL A 444 8.94 -3.07 16.64
C VAL A 444 8.59 -4.06 17.72
N SER A 445 7.40 -3.95 18.28
CA SER A 445 6.94 -4.85 19.34
C SER A 445 5.44 -5.13 19.24
N ASN A 446 5.01 -6.25 19.81
CA ASN A 446 3.60 -6.53 20.07
C ASN A 446 3.25 -6.38 21.56
N LEU A 447 3.97 -5.55 22.29
CA LEU A 447 3.77 -5.32 23.73
C LEU A 447 2.47 -4.54 24.04
N GLY A 448 1.90 -3.85 23.03
CA GLY A 448 0.73 -2.99 23.18
C GLY A 448 1.03 -1.67 23.91
N ALA A 449 0.07 -0.77 23.96
CA ALA A 449 0.20 0.56 24.55
C ALA A 449 0.49 0.53 26.08
N LYS A 450 0.19 -0.58 26.72
CA LYS A 450 0.46 -0.80 28.16
C LYS A 450 1.19 -2.13 28.34
N PRO A 451 2.52 -2.15 28.19
CA PRO A 451 3.29 -3.39 28.36
C PRO A 451 3.05 -4.02 29.74
N ALA A 452 2.90 -5.34 29.75
CA ALA A 452 2.73 -6.07 31.02
C ALA A 452 3.94 -5.87 31.93
N THR A 453 3.73 -5.78 33.23
CA THR A 453 4.79 -5.50 34.22
C THR A 453 5.94 -6.54 34.24
N LYS A 454 5.66 -7.78 33.78
CA LYS A 454 6.66 -8.83 33.64
C LYS A 454 7.28 -8.95 32.26
N ALA A 455 6.82 -8.14 31.27
CA ALA A 455 7.37 -8.19 29.92
C ALA A 455 8.78 -7.59 29.88
N THR A 456 9.63 -8.16 29.04
CA THR A 456 10.92 -7.55 28.70
C THR A 456 10.63 -6.32 27.83
N THR A 457 10.93 -5.13 28.35
CA THR A 457 10.70 -3.86 27.66
C THR A 457 11.99 -3.09 27.37
N LYS A 458 13.11 -3.55 27.93
CA LYS A 458 14.43 -2.92 27.76
C LYS A 458 15.38 -3.91 27.12
N ILE A 459 15.96 -3.51 25.99
CA ILE A 459 16.93 -4.31 25.25
C ILE A 459 18.18 -3.50 24.96
N THR A 460 19.26 -4.19 24.65
CA THR A 460 20.51 -3.59 24.17
C THR A 460 20.81 -4.19 22.80
N LEU A 461 20.93 -3.34 21.79
CA LEU A 461 21.30 -3.73 20.43
C LEU A 461 22.81 -3.58 20.27
N GLY A 462 23.48 -4.65 19.87
CA GLY A 462 24.92 -4.68 19.66
C GLY A 462 25.37 -3.84 18.46
N SER A 463 26.56 -3.29 18.54
CA SER A 463 27.19 -2.51 17.44
C SER A 463 27.35 -3.34 16.17
N ASP A 464 27.66 -4.62 16.27
CA ASP A 464 27.82 -5.53 15.12
C ASP A 464 26.50 -5.64 14.32
N GLY A 465 25.37 -5.68 15.03
CA GLY A 465 24.04 -5.71 14.39
C GLY A 465 23.66 -4.34 13.84
N THR A 466 23.71 -3.30 14.68
CA THR A 466 23.25 -1.95 14.31
C THR A 466 24.15 -1.24 13.29
N GLY A 467 25.45 -1.57 13.29
CA GLY A 467 26.47 -0.85 12.54
C GLY A 467 26.77 0.55 13.10
N PHE A 468 26.32 0.87 14.32
CA PHE A 468 26.66 2.13 14.98
C PHE A 468 28.04 2.06 15.63
N SER A 469 28.75 3.19 15.61
CA SER A 469 30.08 3.32 16.19
C SER A 469 30.01 3.63 17.70
N SER A 470 31.15 3.48 18.38
CA SER A 470 31.34 3.89 19.77
C SER A 470 30.99 5.37 19.96
N ARG A 471 30.17 5.66 20.99
CA ARG A 471 29.76 7.03 21.36
C ARG A 471 29.13 7.84 20.21
N GLN A 472 28.51 7.16 19.25
CA GLN A 472 27.85 7.81 18.12
C GLN A 472 26.52 8.41 18.55
N ASN A 473 26.22 9.63 18.07
CA ASN A 473 24.89 10.21 18.17
C ASN A 473 23.95 9.54 17.15
N VAL A 474 22.81 9.07 17.62
CA VAL A 474 21.74 8.52 16.79
C VAL A 474 20.43 9.21 17.11
N THR A 475 19.69 9.61 16.10
CA THR A 475 18.37 10.25 16.25
C THR A 475 17.27 9.21 16.17
N GLU A 476 16.39 9.19 17.16
CA GLU A 476 15.13 8.45 17.09
C GLU A 476 14.12 9.31 16.32
N ILE A 477 13.79 8.87 15.10
CA ILE A 477 13.09 9.65 14.07
C ILE A 477 11.65 10.00 14.46
N LEU A 478 10.97 9.12 15.21
CA LEU A 478 9.55 9.31 15.55
C LEU A 478 9.35 10.31 16.69
N SER A 479 10.35 10.51 17.52
CA SER A 479 10.34 11.49 18.63
C SER A 479 11.32 12.64 18.46
N CYS A 480 12.20 12.56 17.45
CA CYS A 480 13.29 13.48 17.19
C CYS A 480 14.26 13.66 18.37
N LYS A 481 14.38 12.65 19.22
CA LYS A 481 15.34 12.65 20.34
C LYS A 481 16.66 12.03 19.93
N THR A 482 17.76 12.63 20.38
CA THR A 482 19.10 12.10 20.17
C THR A 482 19.49 11.19 21.33
N PHE A 483 20.04 10.02 20.99
CA PHE A 483 20.61 9.05 21.88
C PHE A 483 22.10 8.89 21.55
N VAL A 484 22.89 8.43 22.53
CA VAL A 484 24.31 8.18 22.36
C VAL A 484 24.56 6.70 22.62
N THR A 485 25.22 6.01 21.70
CA THR A 485 25.69 4.64 21.89
C THR A 485 26.75 4.58 23.00
N ASP A 486 26.90 3.43 23.66
CA ASP A 486 27.93 3.27 24.70
C ASP A 486 29.35 3.21 24.12
N SER A 487 30.37 2.99 24.98
CA SER A 487 31.77 2.88 24.57
C SER A 487 32.08 1.71 23.63
N SER A 488 31.16 0.76 23.50
CA SER A 488 31.25 -0.39 22.59
C SER A 488 30.35 -0.22 21.35
N GLY A 489 29.66 0.92 21.21
CA GLY A 489 28.73 1.17 20.10
C GLY A 489 27.33 0.57 20.29
N ASN A 490 27.01 0.02 21.47
CA ASN A 490 25.71 -0.58 21.72
C ASN A 490 24.65 0.51 21.96
N LEU A 491 23.42 0.26 21.46
CA LEU A 491 22.27 1.12 21.65
C LEU A 491 21.29 0.51 22.66
N LYS A 492 20.95 1.27 23.71
CA LYS A 492 19.92 0.88 24.67
C LYS A 492 18.56 1.39 24.21
N VAL A 493 17.58 0.49 24.16
CA VAL A 493 16.21 0.79 23.75
C VAL A 493 15.26 0.49 24.90
N ASP A 494 14.35 1.43 25.19
CA ASP A 494 13.33 1.29 26.23
C ASP A 494 11.92 1.45 25.60
N LEU A 495 11.11 0.40 25.70
CA LEU A 495 9.74 0.30 25.21
C LEU A 495 8.72 0.32 26.36
N SER A 496 9.15 0.57 27.61
CA SER A 496 8.30 0.44 28.79
C SER A 496 7.16 1.46 28.89
N SER A 497 7.27 2.58 28.15
CA SER A 497 6.29 3.67 28.21
C SER A 497 5.00 3.38 27.44
N ASP A 498 5.13 2.76 26.26
CA ASP A 498 4.04 2.67 25.28
C ASP A 498 4.09 1.46 24.35
N GLY A 499 5.13 0.61 24.45
CA GLY A 499 5.36 -0.52 23.54
C GLY A 499 5.41 -0.13 22.06
N GLY A 500 5.44 1.16 21.74
CA GLY A 500 5.44 1.65 20.37
C GLY A 500 6.76 1.46 19.65
N PRO A 501 6.79 1.61 18.32
CA PRO A 501 8.00 1.41 17.53
C PRO A 501 9.04 2.49 17.83
N ARG A 502 10.30 2.17 17.53
CA ARG A 502 11.44 3.11 17.53
C ARG A 502 12.18 2.99 16.21
N VAL A 503 12.59 4.11 15.65
CA VAL A 503 13.33 4.16 14.39
C VAL A 503 14.55 5.05 14.56
N TYR A 504 15.72 4.47 14.44
CA TYR A 504 17.00 5.17 14.68
C TYR A 504 17.76 5.35 13.37
N TYR A 505 18.40 6.51 13.26
CA TYR A 505 19.26 6.87 12.13
C TYR A 505 20.49 7.65 12.63
N PRO A 506 21.68 7.51 11.99
CA PRO A 506 22.87 8.28 12.39
C PRO A 506 22.62 9.79 12.31
N THR A 507 22.77 10.50 13.43
CA THR A 507 22.49 11.94 13.50
C THR A 507 23.34 12.76 12.52
N GLU A 508 24.59 12.37 12.35
CA GLU A 508 25.54 13.06 11.45
C GLU A 508 25.08 13.00 9.98
N SER A 509 24.40 11.89 9.61
CA SER A 509 23.91 11.67 8.25
C SER A 509 22.59 12.39 7.96
N LEU A 510 21.87 12.90 8.96
CA LEU A 510 20.66 13.72 8.75
C LEU A 510 20.96 15.09 8.14
N ASN A 511 22.23 15.53 8.10
CA ASN A 511 22.72 16.72 7.39
C ASN A 511 21.82 17.97 7.54
N ARG A 512 21.31 18.24 8.74
CA ARG A 512 20.40 19.36 9.02
C ARG A 512 19.12 19.34 8.15
N SER A 513 18.67 18.16 7.73
CA SER A 513 17.38 18.05 7.05
C SER A 513 16.27 18.53 7.97
N THR A 514 15.74 19.72 7.68
CA THR A 514 14.56 20.26 8.37
C THR A 514 13.31 19.42 8.13
N LEU A 515 13.34 18.55 7.09
CA LEU A 515 12.21 17.70 6.70
C LEU A 515 11.97 16.52 7.65
N ILE A 516 13.03 15.98 8.31
CA ILE A 516 12.88 14.80 9.17
C ILE A 516 12.64 15.20 10.63
N CYS A 517 13.46 16.09 11.19
CA CYS A 517 13.34 16.47 12.60
C CYS A 517 13.40 17.99 12.83
N GLY A 518 13.35 18.84 11.80
CA GLY A 518 13.41 20.29 11.93
C GLY A 518 14.68 20.80 12.66
N ASP A 519 14.69 22.06 13.09
CA ASP A 519 15.79 22.67 13.85
C ASP A 519 15.89 22.17 15.32
N HIS A 520 15.07 21.21 15.73
CA HIS A 520 15.05 20.68 17.11
C HIS A 520 16.19 19.69 17.41
N ALA A 521 17.02 19.34 16.43
CA ALA A 521 18.16 18.42 16.62
C ALA A 521 19.35 19.05 17.35
N THR A 522 19.29 20.34 17.68
CA THR A 522 20.38 21.05 18.39
C THR A 522 19.83 21.75 19.64
N THR A 523 19.72 21.07 20.75
CA THR A 523 20.03 21.54 22.12
C THR A 523 19.29 20.68 23.14
N SER A 524 19.96 19.71 23.71
CA SER A 524 19.75 19.31 25.08
C SER A 524 21.11 19.10 25.76
N THR A 525 21.83 20.19 25.97
CA THR A 525 22.78 20.26 27.07
C THR A 525 21.95 20.39 28.35
N THR A 526 22.00 19.35 29.17
CA THR A 526 21.50 19.36 30.53
C THR A 526 22.11 20.52 31.31
N SER A 527 21.30 21.55 31.59
CA SER A 527 21.57 22.48 32.68
C SER A 527 20.45 22.28 33.70
N SER A 528 20.82 21.74 34.85
CA SER A 528 20.03 21.72 36.08
C SER A 528 19.67 23.14 36.49
N ALA A 529 18.40 23.48 36.52
CA ALA A 529 17.88 24.65 37.23
C ALA A 529 16.66 24.24 38.04
N SER A 530 16.72 24.55 39.33
CA SER A 530 15.71 24.30 40.36
C SER A 530 14.40 25.03 40.09
N PRO A 531 13.28 24.54 40.60
CA PRO A 531 11.96 25.12 40.34
C PRO A 531 11.70 26.34 41.22
N THR A 532 11.28 27.45 40.62
CA THR A 532 10.58 28.54 41.29
C THR A 532 9.07 28.34 41.19
N THR A 533 8.45 28.25 42.35
CA THR A 533 7.00 28.24 42.55
C THR A 533 6.37 29.57 42.17
N SER A 534 5.32 29.54 41.36
CA SER A 534 4.34 30.64 41.31
C SER A 534 2.92 30.07 41.40
N THR A 535 2.25 30.53 42.43
CA THR A 535 0.82 30.33 42.74
C THR A 535 -0.05 31.17 41.81
N GLY A 536 -1.17 30.61 41.31
CA GLY A 536 -2.18 31.37 40.57
C GLY A 536 -3.46 30.58 40.31
N ALA A 537 -4.42 30.80 41.18
CA ALA A 537 -5.89 30.85 41.06
C ALA A 537 -6.64 29.90 40.09
N GLY A 538 -7.55 29.15 40.68
CA GLY A 538 -8.54 28.30 40.05
C GLY A 538 -9.69 29.06 39.38
N VAL A 539 -10.25 28.38 38.34
CA VAL A 539 -11.64 28.60 37.90
C VAL A 539 -12.29 27.24 37.70
N SER A 540 -13.36 27.03 38.42
CA SER A 540 -14.24 25.87 38.35
C SER A 540 -15.15 25.99 37.13
N LEU A 541 -15.34 24.89 36.39
CA LEU A 541 -16.41 24.77 35.40
C LEU A 541 -17.18 23.47 35.54
N PHE A 542 -18.47 23.63 35.52
CA PHE A 542 -19.60 22.74 35.71
C PHE A 542 -19.55 21.41 34.94
N SER A 543 -19.98 20.36 35.62
CA SER A 543 -20.40 19.07 35.08
C SER A 543 -21.84 19.15 34.57
N LEU A 544 -22.06 18.71 33.32
CA LEU A 544 -23.39 18.34 32.83
C LEU A 544 -23.35 16.86 32.48
N SER A 545 -24.10 16.08 33.23
CA SER A 545 -24.38 14.66 32.97
C SER A 545 -25.51 14.53 31.94
N TRP A 546 -25.31 13.70 30.92
CA TRP A 546 -26.38 13.21 30.05
C TRP A 546 -26.44 11.69 30.15
N GLU A 547 -27.60 11.21 30.58
CA GLU A 547 -27.95 9.80 30.58
C GLU A 547 -28.18 9.31 29.13
N MET A 548 -27.54 8.19 28.75
CA MET A 548 -27.82 7.50 27.51
C MET A 548 -28.73 6.30 27.77
N GLY A 549 -29.91 6.33 27.17
CA GLY A 549 -30.83 5.21 27.09
C GLY A 549 -30.29 4.10 26.18
N THR A 550 -30.30 2.91 26.68
CA THR A 550 -29.88 1.67 26.02
C THR A 550 -30.91 1.24 24.97
N LEU A 551 -30.57 1.23 23.71
CA LEU A 551 -31.35 0.57 22.64
C LEU A 551 -30.68 -0.75 22.30
N VAL A 552 -31.34 -1.86 22.66
CA VAL A 552 -30.93 -3.22 22.30
C VAL A 552 -31.47 -3.52 20.90
N ILE A 553 -30.59 -3.67 19.93
CA ILE A 553 -30.93 -4.25 18.62
C ILE A 553 -30.32 -5.63 18.56
N MET A 554 -31.20 -6.65 18.52
CA MET A 554 -30.81 -8.03 18.19
C MET A 554 -30.42 -8.09 16.70
N ALA A 555 -29.17 -8.43 16.43
CA ALA A 555 -28.72 -8.80 15.09
C ALA A 555 -28.69 -10.33 15.00
N ALA A 556 -29.47 -10.88 14.08
CA ALA A 556 -29.42 -12.28 13.72
C ALA A 556 -28.13 -12.55 12.92
N PHE A 557 -27.31 -13.48 13.40
CA PHE A 557 -26.15 -13.99 12.69
C PHE A 557 -26.59 -14.91 11.57
N VAL A 558 -26.29 -14.53 10.33
CA VAL A 558 -26.17 -15.47 9.21
C VAL A 558 -24.68 -15.58 8.91
N THR A 559 -24.10 -16.71 9.30
CA THR A 559 -22.74 -17.09 8.94
C THR A 559 -22.76 -17.69 7.54
N SER A 560 -22.25 -16.95 6.57
CA SER A 560 -21.81 -17.53 5.30
C SER A 560 -20.30 -17.38 5.23
N TYR A 561 -19.60 -18.49 5.37
CA TYR A 561 -18.18 -18.62 5.09
C TYR A 561 -17.98 -18.55 3.58
N VAL A 562 -17.27 -17.54 3.10
CA VAL A 562 -16.55 -17.60 1.83
C VAL A 562 -15.11 -17.26 2.14
N SER A 563 -14.27 -18.30 2.17
CA SER A 563 -12.82 -18.17 2.20
C SER A 563 -12.34 -18.37 0.77
N ILE A 564 -11.70 -17.38 0.22
CA ILE A 564 -10.70 -17.53 -0.84
C ILE A 564 -9.41 -16.96 -0.28
#